data_db304215206c40248f33cd3f300834f5
#
_entry.id   db304215206c40248f33cd3f300834f5
#
_cell.length_a   1.000
_cell.length_b   1.000
_cell.length_c   1.000
_cell.angle_alpha   90.00
_cell.angle_beta   90.00
_cell.angle_gamma   90.00
#
_symmetry.space_group_name_H-M   'P 1'
#
loop_
_entity.id
_entity.type
_entity.pdbx_description
1 polymer ?
#
loop_
_entity_poly.entity_id
_entity_poly.type
_entity_poly.pdbx_seq_one_letter_code
_entity_poly.pdbx_strand_id
1 'polypeptide(L)'
;MKIFKTPRFFKWIFPRRTWGFSRSIDQVYLTFDDGPNPEITHWILDYLKEKNIKATFFCVGSNIKRYPELFQRIKAEGHSVGNHTMNHDKGTKVPFKEYKSSISETKILIGNNLFRPPYGRINAWKSYQLSKEYQLIMWSWLSYDFDPSIPISTILKKAKNQIKAGDILVLHDNPKVTDRVKELLPKLIEIIEQKGLKFEKIK
;
A
#
# COMPACT_ATOMS: atom_id res chain seq x y z
N MET A 1 -8.24 19.47 8.40
CA MET A 1 -9.11 18.26 8.27
C MET A 1 -8.35 17.18 7.49
N LYS A 2 -8.24 15.94 7.99
CA LYS A 2 -7.54 14.84 7.30
C LYS A 2 -8.46 14.23 6.23
N ILE A 3 -7.90 13.93 5.05
CA ILE A 3 -8.64 13.37 3.90
C ILE A 3 -8.39 11.87 3.83
N PHE A 4 -9.29 11.07 4.43
CA PHE A 4 -9.21 9.62 4.39
C PHE A 4 -9.54 9.05 3.01
N LYS A 5 -10.52 9.63 2.33
CA LYS A 5 -10.96 9.22 1.00
C LYS A 5 -10.43 10.16 -0.07
N THR A 6 -9.64 9.64 -0.99
CA THR A 6 -9.10 10.42 -2.11
C THR A 6 -10.26 10.91 -2.99
N PRO A 7 -10.36 12.22 -3.27
CA PRO A 7 -11.38 12.76 -4.13
C PRO A 7 -11.32 12.18 -5.55
N ARG A 8 -12.47 11.91 -6.15
CA ARG A 8 -12.57 11.24 -7.45
C ARG A 8 -11.91 12.01 -8.60
N PHE A 9 -11.87 13.34 -8.52
CA PHE A 9 -11.27 14.18 -9.55
C PHE A 9 -9.76 13.96 -9.72
N PHE A 10 -9.04 13.41 -8.71
CA PHE A 10 -7.63 13.05 -8.85
C PHE A 10 -7.39 12.04 -9.98
N LYS A 11 -8.35 11.16 -10.27
CA LYS A 11 -8.27 10.23 -11.41
C LYS A 11 -8.21 10.96 -12.75
N TRP A 12 -8.87 12.11 -12.86
CA TRP A 12 -8.88 12.92 -14.09
C TRP A 12 -7.63 13.78 -14.22
N ILE A 13 -7.17 14.36 -13.10
CA ILE A 13 -5.94 15.17 -13.10
C ILE A 13 -4.69 14.28 -13.34
N PHE A 14 -4.70 13.05 -12.83
CA PHE A 14 -3.57 12.12 -12.94
C PHE A 14 -4.02 10.76 -13.53
N PRO A 15 -4.42 10.70 -14.81
CA PRO A 15 -5.02 9.50 -15.41
C PRO A 15 -4.05 8.31 -15.53
N ARG A 16 -2.74 8.57 -15.47
CA ARG A 16 -1.70 7.52 -15.51
C ARG A 16 -1.38 6.91 -14.13
N ARG A 17 -2.16 7.25 -13.11
CA ARG A 17 -2.04 6.68 -11.75
C ARG A 17 -3.29 5.89 -11.44
N THR A 18 -3.12 4.68 -10.94
CA THR A 18 -4.24 3.83 -10.50
C THR A 18 -4.66 4.24 -9.10
N TRP A 19 -5.86 4.79 -8.94
CA TRP A 19 -6.42 5.26 -7.68
C TRP A 19 -7.48 4.31 -7.10
N GLY A 20 -7.77 3.22 -7.79
CA GLY A 20 -8.76 2.22 -7.45
C GLY A 20 -9.20 1.46 -8.70
N PHE A 21 -9.94 0.40 -8.51
CA PHE A 21 -10.41 -0.51 -9.55
C PHE A 21 -11.92 -0.37 -9.81
N SER A 22 -12.47 -1.27 -10.63
CA SER A 22 -13.90 -1.32 -10.91
C SER A 22 -14.72 -1.55 -9.63
N ARG A 23 -15.89 -0.94 -9.58
CA ARG A 23 -16.86 -1.12 -8.50
C ARG A 23 -17.93 -2.17 -8.80
N SER A 24 -17.87 -2.78 -9.98
CA SER A 24 -18.80 -3.83 -10.40
C SER A 24 -18.50 -5.19 -9.75
N ILE A 25 -17.34 -5.31 -9.12
CA ILE A 25 -16.92 -6.51 -8.39
C ILE A 25 -16.76 -6.12 -6.93
N ASP A 26 -17.38 -6.87 -6.02
CA ASP A 26 -17.37 -6.60 -4.58
C ASP A 26 -16.01 -6.95 -3.95
N GLN A 27 -14.95 -6.27 -4.43
CA GLN A 27 -13.57 -6.45 -3.99
C GLN A 27 -12.97 -5.15 -3.48
N VAL A 28 -12.07 -5.27 -2.50
CA VAL A 28 -11.17 -4.21 -2.03
C VAL A 28 -9.74 -4.73 -2.04
N TYR A 29 -8.79 -3.81 -2.14
CA TYR A 29 -7.38 -4.12 -2.27
C TYR A 29 -6.64 -3.61 -1.03
N LEU A 30 -6.37 -4.52 -0.10
CA LEU A 30 -5.59 -4.21 1.09
C LEU A 30 -4.12 -4.11 0.72
N THR A 31 -3.47 -3.00 1.09
CA THR A 31 -2.06 -2.78 0.78
C THR A 31 -1.30 -2.30 2.00
N PHE A 32 -0.03 -2.72 2.10
CA PHE A 32 0.91 -2.32 3.14
C PHE A 32 2.13 -1.67 2.50
N ASP A 33 2.57 -0.55 3.05
CA ASP A 33 3.73 0.21 2.58
C ASP A 33 4.85 0.16 3.64
N ASP A 34 6.10 0.35 3.22
CA ASP A 34 7.33 0.49 4.00
C ASP A 34 8.07 -0.80 4.38
N GLY A 35 7.44 -1.95 4.39
CA GLY A 35 8.05 -3.23 4.76
C GLY A 35 9.10 -3.78 3.77
N PRO A 36 9.52 -5.04 3.97
CA PRO A 36 9.20 -5.90 5.11
C PRO A 36 9.90 -5.47 6.39
N ASN A 37 9.25 -5.67 7.54
CA ASN A 37 9.83 -5.42 8.85
C ASN A 37 9.48 -6.55 9.84
N PRO A 38 10.45 -7.18 10.53
CA PRO A 38 10.22 -8.34 11.38
C PRO A 38 9.28 -8.09 12.56
N GLU A 39 9.22 -6.86 13.09
CA GLU A 39 8.37 -6.55 14.24
C GLU A 39 6.88 -6.63 13.95
N ILE A 40 6.47 -6.36 12.69
CA ILE A 40 5.07 -6.27 12.34
C ILE A 40 4.69 -7.13 11.13
N THR A 41 5.54 -7.26 10.10
CA THR A 41 5.17 -7.99 8.88
C THR A 41 4.90 -9.46 9.16
N HIS A 42 5.64 -10.12 10.08
CA HIS A 42 5.35 -11.50 10.50
C HIS A 42 3.93 -11.64 11.04
N TRP A 43 3.55 -10.77 11.96
CA TRP A 43 2.23 -10.78 12.56
C TRP A 43 1.12 -10.52 11.54
N ILE A 44 1.33 -9.57 10.61
CA ILE A 44 0.37 -9.30 9.53
C ILE A 44 0.18 -10.56 8.67
N LEU A 45 1.26 -11.23 8.27
CA LEU A 45 1.19 -12.44 7.46
C LEU A 45 0.45 -13.57 8.18
N ASP A 46 0.76 -13.81 9.46
CA ASP A 46 0.06 -14.81 10.26
C ASP A 46 -1.45 -14.52 10.31
N TYR A 47 -1.82 -13.27 10.59
CA TYR A 47 -3.21 -12.85 10.66
C TYR A 47 -3.94 -12.96 9.32
N LEU A 48 -3.31 -12.52 8.22
CA LEU A 48 -3.89 -12.64 6.88
C LEU A 48 -4.04 -14.11 6.44
N LYS A 49 -3.11 -14.96 6.83
CA LYS A 49 -3.17 -16.40 6.57
C LYS A 49 -4.34 -17.05 7.31
N GLU A 50 -4.52 -16.75 8.60
CA GLU A 50 -5.68 -17.21 9.40
C GLU A 50 -7.01 -16.82 8.74
N LYS A 51 -7.11 -15.59 8.25
CA LYS A 51 -8.30 -15.07 7.56
C LYS A 51 -8.43 -15.47 6.09
N ASN A 52 -7.46 -16.21 5.54
CA ASN A 52 -7.38 -16.54 4.10
C ASN A 52 -7.45 -15.30 3.19
N ILE A 53 -6.83 -14.20 3.60
CA ILE A 53 -6.79 -12.93 2.87
C ILE A 53 -5.48 -12.78 2.12
N LYS A 54 -5.54 -12.34 0.85
CA LYS A 54 -4.36 -11.93 0.09
C LYS A 54 -4.31 -10.40 -0.02
N ALA A 55 -3.10 -9.85 0.14
CA ALA A 55 -2.84 -8.41 0.13
C ALA A 55 -1.69 -8.07 -0.83
N THR A 56 -1.36 -6.79 -0.95
CA THR A 56 -0.20 -6.32 -1.73
C THR A 56 0.73 -5.52 -0.81
N PHE A 57 2.02 -5.85 -0.85
CA PHE A 57 3.05 -5.20 -0.04
C PHE A 57 3.96 -4.35 -0.95
N PHE A 58 3.97 -3.04 -0.76
CA PHE A 58 4.90 -2.13 -1.43
C PHE A 58 6.17 -2.02 -0.60
N CYS A 59 7.17 -2.80 -1.00
CA CYS A 59 8.38 -3.03 -0.21
C CYS A 59 9.48 -2.03 -0.53
N VAL A 60 10.16 -1.54 0.51
CA VAL A 60 11.38 -0.75 0.42
C VAL A 60 12.58 -1.67 0.10
N GLY A 61 13.35 -1.36 -0.93
CA GLY A 61 14.43 -2.23 -1.41
C GLY A 61 15.51 -2.53 -0.38
N SER A 62 15.89 -1.55 0.45
CA SER A 62 16.84 -1.76 1.54
C SER A 62 16.30 -2.73 2.60
N ASN A 63 14.99 -2.73 2.86
CA ASN A 63 14.35 -3.68 3.77
C ASN A 63 14.29 -5.08 3.16
N ILE A 64 14.06 -5.21 1.85
CA ILE A 64 14.15 -6.51 1.15
C ILE A 64 15.55 -7.11 1.31
N LYS A 65 16.60 -6.30 1.10
CA LYS A 65 18.00 -6.74 1.27
C LYS A 65 18.31 -7.13 2.70
N ARG A 66 17.75 -6.43 3.68
CA ARG A 66 17.97 -6.66 5.10
C ARG A 66 17.21 -7.88 5.66
N TYR A 67 16.02 -8.15 5.09
CA TYR A 67 15.11 -9.20 5.54
C TYR A 67 14.64 -10.09 4.38
N PRO A 68 15.58 -10.75 3.66
CA PRO A 68 15.26 -11.50 2.44
C PRO A 68 14.31 -12.67 2.68
N GLU A 69 14.44 -13.36 3.80
CA GLU A 69 13.57 -14.49 4.16
C GLU A 69 12.12 -14.03 4.37
N LEU A 70 11.93 -12.90 5.06
CA LEU A 70 10.59 -12.33 5.26
C LEU A 70 9.96 -11.88 3.94
N PHE A 71 10.76 -11.30 3.04
CA PHE A 71 10.30 -10.97 1.69
C PHE A 71 9.89 -12.21 0.90
N GLN A 72 10.66 -13.30 0.97
CA GLN A 72 10.29 -14.56 0.34
C GLN A 72 9.01 -15.16 0.96
N ARG A 73 8.83 -15.03 2.27
CA ARG A 73 7.59 -15.43 2.95
C ARG A 73 6.36 -14.71 2.41
N ILE A 74 6.43 -13.37 2.20
CA ILE A 74 5.34 -12.60 1.59
C ILE A 74 4.93 -13.21 0.24
N LYS A 75 5.90 -13.56 -0.60
CA LYS A 75 5.66 -14.15 -1.93
C LYS A 75 5.11 -15.58 -1.83
N ALA A 76 5.73 -16.42 -0.99
CA ALA A 76 5.36 -17.82 -0.80
C ALA A 76 3.93 -17.98 -0.28
N GLU A 77 3.46 -17.06 0.57
CA GLU A 77 2.08 -17.02 1.06
C GLU A 77 1.09 -16.45 0.03
N GLY A 78 1.55 -16.14 -1.20
CA GLY A 78 0.70 -15.77 -2.33
C GLY A 78 0.27 -14.31 -2.37
N HIS A 79 0.87 -13.43 -1.57
CA HIS A 79 0.65 -11.99 -1.66
C HIS A 79 1.32 -11.40 -2.90
N SER A 80 0.85 -10.24 -3.38
CA SER A 80 1.57 -9.45 -4.37
C SER A 80 2.62 -8.57 -3.70
N VAL A 81 3.70 -8.28 -4.43
CA VAL A 81 4.73 -7.35 -4.00
C VAL A 81 4.85 -6.22 -5.01
N GLY A 82 5.11 -5.01 -4.55
CA GLY A 82 5.33 -3.82 -5.36
C GLY A 82 6.53 -3.02 -4.86
N ASN A 83 7.02 -2.14 -5.71
CA ASN A 83 8.19 -1.32 -5.49
C ASN A 83 7.85 -0.06 -4.69
N HIS A 84 8.62 0.21 -3.61
CA HIS A 84 8.48 1.43 -2.81
C HIS A 84 9.81 2.22 -2.73
N THR A 85 10.61 2.20 -3.82
CA THR A 85 11.98 2.71 -3.95
C THR A 85 13.01 1.95 -3.10
N MET A 86 14.31 2.21 -3.33
CA MET A 86 15.38 1.53 -2.57
C MET A 86 15.45 2.01 -1.12
N ASN A 87 15.30 3.33 -0.87
CA ASN A 87 15.52 3.94 0.43
C ASN A 87 14.33 4.79 0.90
N HIS A 88 13.12 4.46 0.44
CA HIS A 88 11.90 5.25 0.74
C HIS A 88 12.02 6.72 0.28
N ASP A 89 12.52 6.90 -0.95
CA ASP A 89 12.87 8.21 -1.50
C ASP A 89 11.64 9.05 -1.83
N LYS A 90 11.63 10.32 -1.40
CA LYS A 90 10.55 11.25 -1.70
C LYS A 90 10.72 11.82 -3.11
N GLY A 91 9.90 11.38 -4.06
CA GLY A 91 10.03 11.69 -5.49
C GLY A 91 9.98 13.17 -5.86
N THR A 92 9.51 14.06 -4.97
CA THR A 92 9.54 15.52 -5.16
C THR A 92 10.84 16.17 -4.71
N LYS A 93 11.71 15.45 -3.96
CA LYS A 93 12.95 16.00 -3.39
C LYS A 93 14.22 15.42 -4.05
N VAL A 94 14.15 14.23 -4.62
CA VAL A 94 15.30 13.55 -5.24
C VAL A 94 15.36 13.87 -6.73
N PRO A 95 16.52 14.15 -7.35
CA PRO A 95 16.67 14.29 -8.80
C PRO A 95 16.14 13.06 -9.56
N PHE A 96 15.61 13.24 -10.77
CA PHE A 96 14.92 12.16 -11.49
C PHE A 96 15.82 10.96 -11.78
N LYS A 97 17.10 11.21 -12.15
CA LYS A 97 18.08 10.16 -12.45
C LYS A 97 18.30 9.24 -11.24
N GLU A 98 18.52 9.82 -10.07
CA GLU A 98 18.70 9.09 -8.82
C GLU A 98 17.42 8.38 -8.39
N TYR A 99 16.27 9.06 -8.51
CA TYR A 99 14.98 8.47 -8.19
C TYR A 99 14.65 7.26 -9.08
N LYS A 100 14.95 7.36 -10.40
CA LYS A 100 14.77 6.25 -11.34
C LYS A 100 15.75 5.11 -11.04
N SER A 101 17.01 5.39 -10.67
CA SER A 101 17.98 4.37 -10.25
C SER A 101 17.47 3.59 -9.04
N SER A 102 17.04 4.29 -8.00
CA SER A 102 16.45 3.70 -6.79
C SER A 102 15.26 2.76 -7.08
N ILE A 103 14.38 3.18 -7.98
CA ILE A 103 13.25 2.35 -8.42
C ILE A 103 13.74 1.14 -9.22
N SER A 104 14.69 1.32 -10.14
CA SER A 104 15.20 0.24 -11.01
C SER A 104 15.96 -0.82 -10.21
N GLU A 105 16.76 -0.42 -9.24
CA GLU A 105 17.46 -1.34 -8.33
C GLU A 105 16.46 -2.18 -7.51
N THR A 106 15.41 -1.56 -7.00
CA THR A 106 14.35 -2.27 -6.27
C THR A 106 13.55 -3.20 -7.18
N LYS A 107 13.32 -2.82 -8.45
CA LYS A 107 12.64 -3.66 -9.44
C LYS A 107 13.34 -4.99 -9.65
N ILE A 108 14.69 -5.00 -9.65
CA ILE A 108 15.49 -6.24 -9.78
C ILE A 108 15.16 -7.23 -8.66
N LEU A 109 14.93 -6.74 -7.43
CA LEU A 109 14.60 -7.56 -6.28
C LEU A 109 13.15 -8.09 -6.33
N ILE A 110 12.24 -7.26 -6.84
CA ILE A 110 10.78 -7.52 -6.83
C ILE A 110 10.34 -8.35 -8.04
N GLY A 111 10.87 -8.06 -9.23
CA GLY A 111 10.59 -8.81 -10.45
C GLY A 111 9.29 -8.43 -11.18
N ASN A 112 8.69 -7.26 -10.86
CA ASN A 112 7.50 -6.76 -11.57
C ASN A 112 7.47 -5.24 -11.70
N ASN A 113 6.39 -4.68 -12.28
CA ASN A 113 6.27 -3.26 -12.59
C ASN A 113 5.31 -2.49 -11.67
N LEU A 114 4.80 -3.11 -10.61
CA LEU A 114 3.99 -2.39 -9.63
C LEU A 114 4.88 -1.40 -8.85
N PHE A 115 4.49 -0.14 -8.83
CA PHE A 115 5.23 0.91 -8.14
C PHE A 115 4.29 1.86 -7.40
N ARG A 116 4.61 2.13 -6.13
CA ARG A 116 3.97 3.17 -5.35
C ARG A 116 5.01 4.18 -4.88
N PRO A 117 4.88 5.47 -5.23
CA PRO A 117 5.81 6.49 -4.77
C PRO A 117 5.65 6.73 -3.25
N PRO A 118 6.75 6.73 -2.48
CA PRO A 118 6.72 7.08 -1.07
C PRO A 118 5.99 8.40 -0.80
N TYR A 119 5.20 8.42 0.28
CA TYR A 119 4.33 9.55 0.66
C TYR A 119 3.26 9.93 -0.39
N GLY A 120 3.10 9.18 -1.48
CA GLY A 120 2.33 9.60 -2.65
C GLY A 120 2.92 10.83 -3.37
N ARG A 121 4.16 11.20 -3.06
CA ARG A 121 4.80 12.45 -3.47
C ARG A 121 5.67 12.29 -4.69
N ILE A 122 5.07 12.51 -5.85
CA ILE A 122 5.74 12.55 -7.16
C ILE A 122 5.11 13.65 -8.01
N ASN A 123 5.91 14.44 -8.73
CA ASN A 123 5.39 15.45 -9.65
C ASN A 123 4.81 14.83 -10.95
N ALA A 124 4.06 15.62 -11.72
CA ALA A 124 3.36 15.14 -12.92
C ALA A 124 4.35 14.64 -13.99
N TRP A 125 5.45 15.33 -14.20
CA TRP A 125 6.45 14.97 -15.21
C TRP A 125 7.13 13.62 -14.89
N LYS A 126 7.63 13.43 -13.66
CA LYS A 126 8.21 12.15 -13.21
C LYS A 126 7.19 11.01 -13.29
N SER A 127 5.95 11.29 -12.88
CA SER A 127 4.86 10.33 -12.98
C SER A 127 4.63 9.89 -14.43
N TYR A 128 4.63 10.84 -15.37
CA TYR A 128 4.52 10.56 -16.80
C TYR A 128 5.69 9.70 -17.31
N GLN A 129 6.93 10.03 -16.96
CA GLN A 129 8.10 9.25 -17.40
C GLN A 129 8.05 7.83 -16.85
N LEU A 130 7.75 7.67 -15.55
CA LEU A 130 7.71 6.35 -14.92
C LEU A 130 6.51 5.51 -15.38
N SER A 131 5.39 6.12 -15.74
CA SER A 131 4.21 5.38 -16.24
C SER A 131 4.43 4.66 -17.58
N LYS A 132 5.54 4.91 -18.27
CA LYS A 132 5.94 4.17 -19.47
C LYS A 132 6.48 2.78 -19.17
N GLU A 133 6.99 2.56 -17.95
CA GLU A 133 7.66 1.34 -17.52
C GLU A 133 7.00 0.69 -16.29
N TYR A 134 6.23 1.46 -15.52
CA TYR A 134 5.64 1.05 -14.25
C TYR A 134 4.15 1.35 -14.17
N GLN A 135 3.43 0.49 -13.51
CA GLN A 135 2.06 0.74 -13.09
C GLN A 135 2.08 1.52 -11.76
N LEU A 136 1.73 2.80 -11.79
CA LEU A 136 1.75 3.67 -10.63
C LEU A 136 0.49 3.45 -9.79
N ILE A 137 0.62 2.74 -8.68
CA ILE A 137 -0.49 2.42 -7.78
C ILE A 137 -0.54 3.46 -6.66
N MET A 138 -1.62 4.20 -6.61
CA MET A 138 -1.94 5.12 -5.52
C MET A 138 -2.95 4.45 -4.57
N TRP A 139 -3.83 5.24 -3.96
CA TRP A 139 -4.88 4.73 -3.07
C TRP A 139 -6.16 5.56 -3.19
N SER A 140 -7.26 4.95 -2.83
CA SER A 140 -8.53 5.64 -2.68
C SER A 140 -8.90 5.86 -1.22
N TRP A 141 -8.28 5.11 -0.29
CA TRP A 141 -8.50 5.28 1.13
C TRP A 141 -7.19 5.11 1.92
N LEU A 142 -6.86 6.08 2.79
CA LEU A 142 -5.67 6.09 3.64
C LEU A 142 -6.08 5.96 5.10
N SER A 143 -5.50 5.00 5.80
CA SER A 143 -5.82 4.71 7.20
C SER A 143 -5.37 5.81 8.17
N TYR A 144 -4.26 6.49 7.87
CA TYR A 144 -3.54 7.33 8.84
C TYR A 144 -3.09 6.56 10.09
N ASP A 145 -2.81 5.27 9.98
CA ASP A 145 -2.28 4.43 11.05
C ASP A 145 -0.96 4.96 11.63
N PHE A 146 -0.19 5.71 10.84
CA PHE A 146 1.05 6.37 11.24
C PHE A 146 0.85 7.65 12.06
N ASP A 147 -0.38 8.17 12.19
CA ASP A 147 -0.66 9.43 12.90
C ASP A 147 -1.30 9.15 14.29
N PRO A 148 -0.51 9.21 15.38
CA PRO A 148 -1.02 8.90 16.72
C PRO A 148 -2.08 9.89 17.21
N SER A 149 -2.19 11.08 16.60
CA SER A 149 -3.21 12.07 16.97
C SER A 149 -4.62 11.66 16.54
N ILE A 150 -4.76 10.66 15.67
CA ILE A 150 -6.06 10.19 15.19
C ILE A 150 -6.46 8.93 15.98
N PRO A 151 -7.53 8.95 16.77
CA PRO A 151 -8.04 7.77 17.45
C PRO A 151 -8.42 6.66 16.48
N ILE A 152 -8.13 5.40 16.82
CA ILE A 152 -8.51 4.23 15.99
C ILE A 152 -10.02 4.18 15.76
N SER A 153 -10.83 4.54 16.75
CA SER A 153 -12.28 4.65 16.60
C SER A 153 -12.71 5.61 15.48
N THR A 154 -11.98 6.72 15.31
CA THR A 154 -12.20 7.66 14.19
C THR A 154 -11.86 7.01 12.86
N ILE A 155 -10.73 6.29 12.76
CA ILE A 155 -10.33 5.56 11.55
C ILE A 155 -11.41 4.54 11.17
N LEU A 156 -11.87 3.73 12.12
CA LEU A 156 -12.91 2.71 11.91
C LEU A 156 -14.25 3.30 11.50
N LYS A 157 -14.67 4.42 12.13
CA LYS A 157 -15.87 5.16 11.71
C LYS A 157 -15.77 5.65 10.26
N LYS A 158 -14.60 6.16 9.85
CA LYS A 158 -14.35 6.57 8.45
C LYS A 158 -14.34 5.36 7.52
N ALA A 159 -13.72 4.24 7.91
CA ALA A 159 -13.74 3.00 7.13
C ALA A 159 -15.16 2.51 6.85
N LYS A 160 -15.98 2.40 7.91
CA LYS A 160 -17.38 1.99 7.80
C LYS A 160 -18.17 2.85 6.81
N ASN A 161 -17.97 4.16 6.81
CA ASN A 161 -18.76 5.08 6.00
C ASN A 161 -18.20 5.26 4.57
N GLN A 162 -16.90 5.09 4.36
CA GLN A 162 -16.25 5.53 3.12
C GLN A 162 -15.72 4.42 2.23
N ILE A 163 -15.36 3.24 2.80
CA ILE A 163 -14.82 2.14 2.01
C ILE A 163 -15.93 1.51 1.17
N LYS A 164 -15.64 1.31 -0.13
CA LYS A 164 -16.53 0.74 -1.13
C LYS A 164 -15.76 -0.23 -2.03
N ALA A 165 -16.46 -1.04 -2.79
CA ALA A 165 -15.89 -1.89 -3.83
C ALA A 165 -14.92 -1.10 -4.74
N GLY A 166 -13.83 -1.73 -5.15
CA GLY A 166 -12.78 -1.17 -5.98
C GLY A 166 -11.77 -0.28 -5.23
N ASP A 167 -11.90 -0.11 -3.91
CA ASP A 167 -10.98 0.73 -3.16
C ASP A 167 -9.63 0.06 -2.92
N ILE A 168 -8.57 0.84 -3.06
CA ILE A 168 -7.22 0.50 -2.61
C ILE A 168 -7.02 1.15 -1.24
N LEU A 169 -6.77 0.31 -0.23
CA LEU A 169 -6.62 0.70 1.16
C LEU A 169 -5.15 0.67 1.55
N VAL A 170 -4.66 1.74 2.20
CA VAL A 170 -3.27 1.81 2.65
C VAL A 170 -3.19 1.73 4.16
N LEU A 171 -2.42 0.75 4.61
CA LEU A 171 -1.81 0.64 5.94
C LEU A 171 -0.29 0.59 5.78
N HIS A 172 0.45 0.57 6.88
CA HIS A 172 1.90 0.49 6.85
C HIS A 172 2.39 -0.70 7.68
N ASP A 173 3.52 -1.29 7.26
CA ASP A 173 4.20 -2.37 8.00
C ASP A 173 5.61 -1.96 8.42
N ASN A 174 5.70 -0.86 9.17
CA ASN A 174 6.93 -0.35 9.77
C ASN A 174 6.84 -0.34 11.32
N PRO A 175 7.99 -0.28 12.04
CA PRO A 175 8.01 -0.40 13.52
C PRO A 175 7.16 0.64 14.24
N LYS A 176 7.01 1.84 13.67
CA LYS A 176 6.32 2.97 14.32
C LYS A 176 4.81 2.76 14.46
N VAL A 177 4.24 1.84 13.69
CA VAL A 177 2.80 1.60 13.65
C VAL A 177 2.39 0.24 14.22
N THR A 178 3.34 -0.54 14.74
CA THR A 178 3.14 -1.94 15.16
C THR A 178 1.89 -2.13 16.01
N ASP A 179 1.79 -1.43 17.15
CA ASP A 179 0.66 -1.60 18.07
C ASP A 179 -0.66 -1.11 17.47
N ARG A 180 -0.60 -0.01 16.72
CA ARG A 180 -1.78 0.55 16.08
C ARG A 180 -2.33 -0.34 14.98
N VAL A 181 -1.46 -0.94 14.17
CA VAL A 181 -1.89 -1.87 13.11
C VAL A 181 -2.43 -3.16 13.72
N LYS A 182 -1.82 -3.68 14.79
CA LYS A 182 -2.35 -4.84 15.51
C LYS A 182 -3.76 -4.61 16.06
N GLU A 183 -4.06 -3.41 16.53
CA GLU A 183 -5.40 -3.06 16.98
C GLU A 183 -6.37 -2.75 15.81
N LEU A 184 -5.89 -2.04 14.79
CA LEU A 184 -6.71 -1.53 13.70
C LEU A 184 -7.12 -2.62 12.70
N LEU A 185 -6.14 -3.45 12.26
CA LEU A 185 -6.32 -4.38 11.14
C LEU A 185 -7.44 -5.40 11.37
N PRO A 186 -7.58 -6.05 12.53
CA PRO A 186 -8.68 -6.97 12.78
C PRO A 186 -10.06 -6.33 12.65
N LYS A 187 -10.24 -5.17 13.28
CA LYS A 187 -11.49 -4.42 13.26
C LYS A 187 -11.83 -3.86 11.88
N LEU A 188 -10.80 -3.49 11.12
CA LEU A 188 -10.96 -3.02 9.73
C LEU A 188 -11.41 -4.15 8.81
N ILE A 189 -10.82 -5.34 8.94
CA ILE A 189 -11.21 -6.53 8.17
C ILE A 189 -12.66 -6.88 8.47
N GLU A 190 -13.06 -6.95 9.74
CA GLU A 190 -14.44 -7.22 10.15
C GLU A 190 -15.43 -6.23 9.52
N ILE A 191 -15.14 -4.92 9.54
CA ILE A 191 -15.99 -3.90 8.91
C ILE A 191 -16.14 -4.15 7.40
N ILE A 192 -15.07 -4.56 6.72
CA ILE A 192 -15.07 -4.82 5.28
C ILE A 192 -15.89 -6.08 4.96
N GLU A 193 -15.72 -7.14 5.73
CA GLU A 193 -16.50 -8.39 5.60
C GLU A 193 -17.99 -8.16 5.86
N GLN A 194 -18.35 -7.38 6.89
CA GLN A 194 -19.76 -6.99 7.18
C GLN A 194 -20.39 -6.19 6.04
N LYS A 195 -19.60 -5.58 5.16
CA LYS A 195 -20.09 -4.91 3.95
C LYS A 195 -20.24 -5.86 2.75
N GLY A 196 -19.97 -7.15 2.91
CA GLY A 196 -19.98 -8.14 1.84
C GLY A 196 -18.81 -7.99 0.85
N LEU A 197 -17.76 -7.24 1.20
CA LEU A 197 -16.62 -7.01 0.33
C LEU A 197 -15.54 -8.08 0.55
N LYS A 198 -14.94 -8.56 -0.53
CA LYS A 198 -13.85 -9.55 -0.52
C LYS A 198 -12.50 -8.86 -0.71
N PHE A 199 -11.47 -9.43 -0.13
CA PHE A 199 -10.11 -8.94 -0.31
C PHE A 199 -9.46 -9.56 -1.55
N GLU A 200 -8.77 -8.74 -2.33
CA GLU A 200 -7.97 -9.20 -3.48
C GLU A 200 -6.63 -8.47 -3.50
N LYS A 201 -5.60 -9.13 -4.03
CA LYS A 201 -4.29 -8.51 -4.28
C LYS A 201 -4.25 -7.81 -5.63
N ILE A 202 -3.43 -6.78 -5.76
CA ILE A 202 -3.17 -6.11 -7.05
C ILE A 202 -2.28 -7.02 -7.91
N LYS A 203 -2.67 -7.21 -9.17
CA LYS A 203 -1.95 -8.01 -10.16
C LYS A 203 -1.23 -7.12 -11.16
#